data_774f1d68b80ac4b71b79bbb4de9ecb92
#
_entry.id   774f1d68b80ac4b71b79bbb4de9ecb92
#
_cell.length_a   1.000
_cell.length_b   1.000
_cell.length_c   1.000
_cell.angle_alpha   90.00
_cell.angle_beta   90.00
_cell.angle_gamma   90.00
#
_symmetry.space_group_name_H-M   'P 1'
#
loop_
_entity.id
_entity.type
_entity.pdbx_description
1 polymer ?
#
loop_
_entity_poly.entity_id
_entity_poly.type
_entity_poly.pdbx_seq_one_letter_code
_entity_poly.pdbx_strand_id
1 'polypeptide(L)'
;KVTLDDAGVLEKFGVPPASIPDYLALVGDAADGIPGVPRWGAKTAAQMLDRYGHLENIPDDWEQWEVRPRGAQAVAASLAEHREDAVLYKRLATLRLDVPLAETLEQLRWEGVPKLEYQALCAELGFESLMDLPSRWTGEG
;
A
#
# COMPACT_ATOMS: atom_id res chain seq x y z
N LYS A 1 -15.43 11.73 -1.17
CA LYS A 1 -14.39 10.81 -0.69
C LYS A 1 -15.10 9.73 0.15
N VAL A 2 -14.97 8.46 -0.22
CA VAL A 2 -15.58 7.34 0.49
C VAL A 2 -14.54 6.79 1.47
N THR A 3 -14.91 6.65 2.74
CA THR A 3 -14.13 5.94 3.74
C THR A 3 -14.70 4.52 3.85
N LEU A 4 -13.87 3.52 3.76
CA LEU A 4 -14.27 2.12 3.93
C LEU A 4 -13.84 1.66 5.32
N ASP A 5 -14.75 0.99 6.02
CA ASP A 5 -14.46 0.17 7.19
C ASP A 5 -14.10 -1.26 6.76
N ASP A 6 -13.87 -2.16 7.70
CA ASP A 6 -13.50 -3.55 7.43
C ASP A 6 -14.52 -4.27 6.54
N ALA A 7 -15.81 -4.02 6.77
CA ALA A 7 -16.89 -4.59 5.97
C ALA A 7 -16.86 -4.04 4.53
N GLY A 8 -16.62 -2.74 4.37
CA GLY A 8 -16.50 -2.11 3.06
C GLY A 8 -15.26 -2.57 2.29
N VAL A 9 -14.15 -2.88 2.97
CA VAL A 9 -12.97 -3.48 2.34
C VAL A 9 -13.29 -4.89 1.86
N LEU A 10 -13.92 -5.71 2.70
CA LEU A 10 -14.33 -7.07 2.35
C LEU A 10 -15.31 -7.07 1.16
N GLU A 11 -16.30 -6.18 1.16
CA GLU A 11 -17.25 -6.05 0.05
C GLU A 11 -16.55 -5.66 -1.26
N LYS A 12 -15.60 -4.72 -1.19
CA LYS A 12 -14.91 -4.19 -2.38
C LYS A 12 -13.89 -5.14 -2.97
N PHE A 13 -13.08 -5.80 -2.13
CA PHE A 13 -11.93 -6.59 -2.55
C PHE A 13 -12.14 -8.11 -2.40
N GLY A 14 -13.16 -8.52 -1.66
CA GLY A 14 -13.43 -9.93 -1.35
C GLY A 14 -12.44 -10.53 -0.33
N VAL A 15 -11.67 -9.69 0.36
CA VAL A 15 -10.69 -10.09 1.39
C VAL A 15 -10.73 -9.11 2.57
N PRO A 16 -10.41 -9.57 3.80
CA PRO A 16 -10.31 -8.68 4.96
C PRO A 16 -9.08 -7.75 4.84
N PRO A 17 -9.05 -6.62 5.59
CA PRO A 17 -7.92 -5.68 5.58
C PRO A 17 -6.56 -6.33 5.79
N ALA A 18 -6.46 -7.34 6.65
CA ALA A 18 -5.22 -8.06 6.94
C ALA A 18 -4.62 -8.78 5.72
N SER A 19 -5.45 -9.15 4.74
CA SER A 19 -5.03 -9.83 3.51
C SER A 19 -4.81 -8.87 2.33
N ILE A 20 -4.99 -7.57 2.50
CA ILE A 20 -4.79 -6.58 1.40
C ILE A 20 -3.36 -6.60 0.87
N PRO A 21 -2.29 -6.65 1.69
CA PRO A 21 -0.93 -6.76 1.14
C PRO A 21 -0.72 -8.00 0.27
N ASP A 22 -1.30 -9.13 0.67
CA ASP A 22 -1.28 -10.38 -0.11
C ASP A 22 -2.06 -10.23 -1.43
N TYR A 23 -3.22 -9.58 -1.36
CA TYR A 23 -4.05 -9.29 -2.54
C TYR A 23 -3.30 -8.44 -3.56
N LEU A 24 -2.67 -7.34 -3.11
CA LEU A 24 -1.86 -6.47 -3.98
C LEU A 24 -0.64 -7.19 -4.54
N ALA A 25 0.00 -8.06 -3.76
CA ALA A 25 1.12 -8.87 -4.23
C ALA A 25 0.71 -9.82 -5.38
N LEU A 26 -0.49 -10.40 -5.30
CA LEU A 26 -0.99 -11.35 -6.30
C LEU A 26 -1.56 -10.64 -7.54
N VAL A 27 -2.39 -9.62 -7.34
CA VAL A 27 -3.11 -8.92 -8.42
C VAL A 27 -2.25 -7.84 -9.07
N GLY A 28 -1.35 -7.24 -8.30
CA GLY A 28 -0.58 -6.05 -8.65
C GLY A 28 -1.26 -4.76 -8.22
N ASP A 29 -0.46 -3.70 -8.18
CA ASP A 29 -0.89 -2.32 -8.01
C ASP A 29 -0.10 -1.41 -8.95
N ALA A 30 -0.74 -0.95 -10.02
CA ALA A 30 -0.09 -0.11 -11.03
C ALA A 30 0.32 1.27 -10.48
N ALA A 31 -0.39 1.79 -9.46
CA ALA A 31 -0.07 3.07 -8.85
C ALA A 31 1.25 3.00 -8.05
N ASP A 32 1.49 1.87 -7.38
CA ASP A 32 2.69 1.62 -6.60
C ASP A 32 3.76 0.84 -7.39
N GLY A 33 3.51 0.52 -8.66
CA GLY A 33 4.44 -0.18 -9.54
C GLY A 33 4.61 -1.67 -9.17
N ILE A 34 3.65 -2.28 -8.50
CA ILE A 34 3.65 -3.70 -8.16
C ILE A 34 3.05 -4.50 -9.34
N PRO A 35 3.84 -5.37 -10.00
CA PRO A 35 3.36 -6.07 -11.21
C PRO A 35 2.28 -7.11 -10.94
N GLY A 36 2.28 -7.72 -9.75
CA GLY A 36 1.47 -8.89 -9.44
C GLY A 36 2.02 -10.18 -10.05
N VAL A 37 1.29 -11.28 -9.83
CA VAL A 37 1.65 -12.62 -10.35
C VAL A 37 0.83 -12.89 -11.62
N PRO A 38 1.45 -13.31 -12.73
CA PRO A 38 0.73 -13.63 -13.95
C PRO A 38 -0.40 -14.65 -13.70
N ARG A 39 -1.56 -14.48 -14.34
CA ARG A 39 -2.78 -15.29 -14.17
C ARG A 39 -3.53 -15.10 -12.85
N TRP A 40 -3.03 -14.31 -11.91
CA TRP A 40 -3.69 -13.99 -10.66
C TRP A 40 -4.47 -12.68 -10.80
N GLY A 41 -5.75 -12.79 -11.16
CA GLY A 41 -6.64 -11.63 -11.17
C GLY A 41 -7.42 -11.52 -9.85
N ALA A 42 -8.13 -10.40 -9.68
CA ALA A 42 -8.89 -10.06 -8.47
C ALA A 42 -9.76 -11.21 -7.94
N LYS A 43 -10.52 -11.88 -8.82
CA LYS A 43 -11.43 -12.96 -8.43
C LYS A 43 -10.70 -14.19 -7.90
N THR A 44 -9.58 -14.56 -8.53
CA THR A 44 -8.75 -15.70 -8.11
C THR A 44 -8.08 -15.39 -6.78
N ALA A 45 -7.47 -14.22 -6.65
CA ALA A 45 -6.81 -13.78 -5.42
C ALA A 45 -7.80 -13.72 -4.26
N ALA A 46 -8.96 -13.10 -4.43
CA ALA A 46 -10.00 -13.04 -3.41
C ALA A 46 -10.43 -14.45 -2.95
N GLN A 47 -10.74 -15.34 -3.88
CA GLN A 47 -11.17 -16.71 -3.56
C GLN A 47 -10.09 -17.50 -2.79
N MET A 48 -8.84 -17.35 -3.17
CA MET A 48 -7.74 -18.05 -2.52
C MET A 48 -7.40 -17.46 -1.15
N LEU A 49 -7.39 -16.12 -1.03
CA LEU A 49 -7.11 -15.45 0.22
C LEU A 49 -8.26 -15.54 1.23
N ASP A 50 -9.50 -15.62 0.79
CA ASP A 50 -10.65 -15.93 1.66
C ASP A 50 -10.46 -17.30 2.36
N ARG A 51 -9.92 -18.29 1.65
CA ARG A 51 -9.67 -19.63 2.22
C ARG A 51 -8.38 -19.73 3.02
N TYR A 52 -7.28 -19.14 2.53
CA TYR A 52 -5.93 -19.34 3.08
C TYR A 52 -5.43 -18.15 3.92
N GLY A 53 -6.10 -17.01 3.87
CA GLY A 53 -5.76 -15.78 4.57
C GLY A 53 -4.54 -15.07 3.99
N HIS A 54 -3.43 -15.77 3.88
CA HIS A 54 -2.14 -15.23 3.42
C HIS A 54 -1.53 -16.08 2.31
N LEU A 55 -0.74 -15.45 1.46
CA LEU A 55 -0.09 -16.06 0.31
C LEU A 55 0.85 -17.21 0.70
N GLU A 56 1.48 -17.14 1.87
CA GLU A 56 2.37 -18.18 2.40
C GLU A 56 1.64 -19.48 2.73
N ASN A 57 0.34 -19.39 3.02
CA ASN A 57 -0.49 -20.55 3.34
C ASN A 57 -1.06 -21.26 2.11
N ILE A 58 -0.90 -20.68 0.93
CA ILE A 58 -1.39 -21.29 -0.32
C ILE A 58 -0.43 -22.43 -0.71
N PRO A 59 -0.88 -23.70 -0.75
CA PRO A 59 -0.02 -24.81 -1.14
C PRO A 59 0.51 -24.66 -2.56
N ASP A 60 1.74 -25.13 -2.81
CA ASP A 60 2.32 -25.14 -4.16
C ASP A 60 1.62 -26.13 -5.09
N ASP A 61 1.19 -27.26 -4.53
CA ASP A 61 0.46 -28.29 -5.26
C ASP A 61 -1.04 -27.96 -5.30
N TRP A 62 -1.54 -27.64 -6.48
CA TRP A 62 -2.94 -27.30 -6.72
C TRP A 62 -3.91 -28.44 -6.38
N GLU A 63 -3.44 -29.69 -6.35
CA GLU A 63 -4.28 -30.84 -5.97
C GLU A 63 -4.67 -30.81 -4.50
N GLN A 64 -3.86 -30.14 -3.67
CA GLN A 64 -4.11 -29.92 -2.24
C GLN A 64 -5.03 -28.72 -1.98
N TRP A 65 -5.40 -27.95 -3.02
CA TRP A 65 -6.24 -26.78 -2.84
C TRP A 65 -7.68 -27.17 -2.49
N GLU A 66 -8.18 -26.62 -1.39
CA GLU A 66 -9.55 -26.80 -0.94
C GLU A 66 -10.56 -25.99 -1.77
N VAL A 67 -10.10 -24.95 -2.44
CA VAL A 67 -10.86 -24.16 -3.42
C VAL A 67 -10.21 -24.26 -4.79
N ARG A 68 -11.02 -24.32 -5.84
CA ARG A 68 -10.51 -24.57 -7.20
C ARG A 68 -10.92 -23.44 -8.13
N PRO A 69 -10.10 -22.40 -8.27
CA PRO A 69 -10.34 -21.37 -9.27
C PRO A 69 -10.22 -21.96 -10.69
N ARG A 70 -10.80 -21.26 -11.65
CA ARG A 70 -10.70 -21.67 -13.05
C ARG A 70 -9.22 -21.72 -13.50
N GLY A 71 -8.78 -22.84 -14.01
CA GLY A 71 -7.39 -23.05 -14.44
C GLY A 71 -6.41 -23.23 -13.27
N ALA A 72 -6.85 -23.82 -12.15
CA ALA A 72 -6.08 -23.99 -10.91
C ALA A 72 -4.64 -24.48 -11.14
N GLN A 73 -4.41 -25.47 -12.00
CA GLN A 73 -3.08 -25.98 -12.33
C GLN A 73 -2.16 -24.88 -12.90
N ALA A 74 -2.64 -24.09 -13.85
CA ALA A 74 -1.85 -23.02 -14.46
C ALA A 74 -1.65 -21.83 -13.51
N VAL A 75 -2.62 -21.57 -12.62
CA VAL A 75 -2.53 -20.53 -11.57
C VAL A 75 -1.50 -20.94 -10.52
N ALA A 76 -1.48 -22.21 -10.09
CA ALA A 76 -0.50 -22.74 -9.16
C ALA A 76 0.92 -22.74 -9.75
N ALA A 77 1.07 -23.18 -10.98
CA ALA A 77 2.36 -23.16 -11.67
C ALA A 77 2.93 -21.74 -11.76
N SER A 78 2.07 -20.75 -12.07
CA SER A 78 2.48 -19.35 -12.11
C SER A 78 2.88 -18.82 -10.72
N LEU A 79 2.17 -19.19 -9.65
CA LEU A 79 2.55 -18.78 -8.30
C LEU A 79 3.87 -19.44 -7.88
N ALA A 80 4.06 -20.72 -8.17
CA ALA A 80 5.30 -21.42 -7.85
C ALA A 80 6.52 -20.78 -8.54
N GLU A 81 6.36 -20.40 -9.81
CA GLU A 81 7.41 -19.71 -10.59
C GLU A 81 7.74 -18.31 -10.03
N HIS A 82 6.74 -17.57 -9.52
CA HIS A 82 6.89 -16.17 -9.08
C HIS A 82 6.73 -16.01 -7.55
N ARG A 83 6.88 -17.10 -6.77
CA ARG A 83 6.61 -17.03 -5.33
C ARG A 83 7.54 -16.07 -4.59
N GLU A 84 8.80 -16.04 -4.96
CA GLU A 84 9.77 -15.12 -4.36
C GLU A 84 9.42 -13.65 -4.68
N ASP A 85 9.03 -13.39 -5.91
CA ASP A 85 8.57 -12.06 -6.34
C ASP A 85 7.29 -11.67 -5.59
N ALA A 86 6.32 -12.57 -5.45
CA ALA A 86 5.08 -12.32 -4.71
C ALA A 86 5.35 -11.99 -3.23
N VAL A 87 6.29 -12.67 -2.59
CA VAL A 87 6.73 -12.35 -1.21
C VAL A 87 7.37 -10.96 -1.15
N LEU A 88 8.20 -10.61 -2.13
CA LEU A 88 8.77 -9.27 -2.23
C LEU A 88 7.68 -8.21 -2.42
N TYR A 89 6.71 -8.45 -3.32
CA TYR A 89 5.60 -7.53 -3.56
C TYR A 89 4.74 -7.33 -2.30
N LYS A 90 4.44 -8.40 -1.57
CA LYS A 90 3.76 -8.31 -0.27
C LYS A 90 4.53 -7.44 0.71
N ARG A 91 5.86 -7.63 0.80
CA ARG A 91 6.70 -6.81 1.67
C ARG A 91 6.68 -5.33 1.27
N LEU A 92 6.68 -5.01 -0.04
CA LEU A 92 6.57 -3.64 -0.54
C LEU A 92 5.19 -3.02 -0.28
N ALA A 93 4.12 -3.83 -0.36
CA ALA A 93 2.75 -3.39 -0.05
C ALA A 93 2.46 -3.26 1.46
N THR A 94 3.37 -3.73 2.33
CA THR A 94 3.19 -3.70 3.78
C THR A 94 3.89 -2.49 4.38
N LEU A 95 3.13 -1.61 5.06
CA LEU A 95 3.69 -0.45 5.75
C LEU A 95 4.56 -0.88 6.93
N ARG A 96 5.75 -0.33 7.01
CA ARG A 96 6.64 -0.55 8.16
C ARG A 96 6.17 0.25 9.36
N LEU A 97 6.11 -0.41 10.52
CA LEU A 97 5.75 0.20 11.81
C LEU A 97 6.97 0.45 12.71
N ASP A 98 8.14 -0.02 12.29
CA ASP A 98 9.40 0.00 13.03
C ASP A 98 10.46 0.92 12.41
N VAL A 99 10.04 1.90 11.62
CA VAL A 99 10.95 2.89 11.04
C VAL A 99 11.60 3.70 12.16
N PRO A 100 12.94 3.75 12.25
CA PRO A 100 13.63 4.54 13.28
C PRO A 100 13.50 6.04 12.95
N LEU A 101 12.43 6.65 13.45
CA LEU A 101 12.22 8.11 13.35
C LEU A 101 12.83 8.77 14.57
N ALA A 102 13.57 9.86 14.35
CA ALA A 102 14.11 10.68 15.44
C ALA A 102 13.03 11.61 16.03
N GLU A 103 12.03 11.95 15.22
CA GLU A 103 10.95 12.86 15.56
C GLU A 103 9.82 12.16 16.32
N THR A 104 9.25 12.85 17.29
CA THR A 104 8.01 12.46 17.96
C THR A 104 6.80 13.02 17.20
N LEU A 105 5.62 12.42 17.42
CA LEU A 105 4.36 12.92 16.82
C LEU A 105 4.11 14.41 17.18
N GLU A 106 4.44 14.83 18.41
CA GLU A 106 4.28 16.22 18.85
C GLU A 106 5.20 17.18 18.07
N GLN A 107 6.44 16.76 17.76
CA GLN A 107 7.37 17.56 16.96
C GLN A 107 6.94 17.68 15.49
N LEU A 108 6.07 16.80 15.01
CA LEU A 108 5.49 16.88 13.66
C LEU A 108 4.26 17.80 13.58
N ARG A 109 3.87 18.42 14.71
CA ARG A 109 2.78 19.38 14.72
C ARG A 109 3.12 20.58 13.86
N TRP A 110 2.22 20.94 12.95
CA TRP A 110 2.39 22.12 12.13
C TRP A 110 2.25 23.40 12.98
N GLU A 111 3.34 24.15 13.17
CA GLU A 111 3.40 25.37 13.95
C GLU A 111 3.47 26.65 13.12
N GLY A 112 3.48 26.52 11.82
CA GLY A 112 3.59 27.65 10.87
C GLY A 112 4.90 27.62 10.10
N VAL A 113 5.10 28.66 9.29
CA VAL A 113 6.31 28.86 8.47
C VAL A 113 7.21 29.90 9.14
N PRO A 114 8.54 29.67 9.25
CA PRO A 114 9.47 30.71 9.70
C PRO A 114 9.49 31.86 8.70
N LYS A 115 8.96 33.03 9.11
CA LYS A 115 8.68 34.15 8.21
C LYS A 115 9.91 34.70 7.50
N LEU A 116 10.96 34.96 8.27
CA LEU A 116 12.17 35.58 7.72
C LEU A 116 12.90 34.65 6.73
N GLU A 117 13.04 33.38 7.07
CA GLU A 117 13.68 32.37 6.22
C GLU A 117 12.88 32.14 4.94
N TYR A 118 11.55 32.07 5.07
CA TYR A 118 10.67 31.87 3.92
C TYR A 118 10.72 33.06 2.96
N GLN A 119 10.63 34.29 3.48
CA GLN A 119 10.70 35.50 2.66
C GLN A 119 12.08 35.66 2.02
N ALA A 120 13.15 35.32 2.72
CA ALA A 120 14.51 35.33 2.16
C ALA A 120 14.64 34.31 1.00
N LEU A 121 14.11 33.10 1.17
CA LEU A 121 14.09 32.10 0.11
C LEU A 121 13.26 32.55 -1.10
N CYS A 122 12.08 33.16 -0.86
CA CYS A 122 11.25 33.71 -1.94
C CYS A 122 11.99 34.82 -2.72
N ALA A 123 12.70 35.67 -2.03
CA ALA A 123 13.48 36.77 -2.66
C ALA A 123 14.63 36.17 -3.50
N GLU A 124 15.37 35.17 -2.97
CA GLU A 124 16.45 34.48 -3.69
C GLU A 124 15.97 33.79 -4.97
N LEU A 125 14.80 33.16 -4.91
CA LEU A 125 14.22 32.44 -6.04
C LEU A 125 13.35 33.33 -6.98
N GLY A 126 13.16 34.59 -6.68
CA GLY A 126 12.32 35.52 -7.45
C GLY A 126 10.81 35.26 -7.31
N PHE A 127 10.37 34.63 -6.23
CA PHE A 127 8.95 34.31 -5.97
C PHE A 127 8.23 35.43 -5.19
N GLU A 128 8.28 36.66 -5.69
CA GLU A 128 7.70 37.85 -4.99
C GLU A 128 6.22 37.68 -4.65
N SER A 129 5.43 37.07 -5.55
CA SER A 129 4.00 36.84 -5.34
C SER A 129 3.66 35.80 -4.28
N LEU A 130 4.63 35.03 -3.81
CA LEU A 130 4.45 33.97 -2.81
C LEU A 130 4.87 34.37 -1.41
N MET A 131 5.50 35.57 -1.22
CA MET A 131 6.08 35.99 0.05
C MET A 131 5.09 36.01 1.22
N ASP A 132 3.82 36.27 0.95
CA ASP A 132 2.75 36.31 1.96
C ASP A 132 1.72 35.19 1.80
N LEU A 133 2.05 34.14 1.03
CA LEU A 133 1.16 32.99 0.79
C LEU A 133 0.84 32.17 2.07
N PRO A 134 1.78 31.92 3.00
CA PRO A 134 1.49 31.16 4.20
C PRO A 134 0.43 31.84 5.07
N SER A 135 -0.58 31.04 5.46
CA SER A 135 -1.68 31.52 6.33
C SER A 135 -1.33 31.49 7.82
N ARG A 136 -0.18 30.93 8.19
CA ARG A 136 0.31 30.86 9.56
C ARG A 136 1.83 30.95 9.59
N TRP A 137 2.34 31.84 10.46
CA TRP A 137 3.76 32.00 10.72
C TRP A 137 4.15 31.43 12.08
N THR A 138 5.38 30.90 12.21
CA THR A 138 5.90 30.40 13.48
C THR A 138 5.97 31.53 14.50
N GLY A 139 5.43 31.29 15.71
CA GLY A 139 5.41 32.29 16.81
C GLY A 139 4.23 33.28 16.79
N GLU A 140 3.35 33.21 15.80
CA GLU A 140 2.05 33.86 15.80
C GLU A 140 1.00 32.89 16.37
N GLY A 141 0.74 32.97 17.67
CA GLY A 141 -0.25 32.17 18.42
C GLY A 141 -1.43 32.99 18.84
#